data_e19620b875faabf2e4027949252129f0
#
_entry.id   e19620b875faabf2e4027949252129f0
#
_cell.length_a   1.000
_cell.length_b   1.000
_cell.length_c   1.000
_cell.angle_alpha   90.00
_cell.angle_beta   90.00
_cell.angle_gamma   90.00
#
_symmetry.space_group_name_H-M   'P 1'
#
loop_
_entity.id
_entity.type
_entity.pdbx_description
1 polymer ?
#
loop_
_entity_poly.entity_id
_entity_poly.type
_entity_poly.pdbx_seq_one_letter_code
_entity_poly.pdbx_strand_id
1 'polypeptide(L)'
;MNMKYTITTPLYYVNDKPHLGSSYTTIACDAIARFERLNGNTVLFLTGVDEHGQKIERTAESKNLEPQLHCDEITEKYKYLWDKLNISYDRFVRTTSIEHTSLVHQFYSKVLKSDDVYMGRQSGWYCVGCEEYKDVEDKDKSPICSIHKKELEWRDEENLFFKLSKYQEQIEKLIQIDGFISPKSRKNEIINFVSKGLRDFSISRVNLKWGINVPGNKDHTFYVWFDALLGYISGTLRVQNCPELTDESLCNWPANIHVIGKDILRFHAVYWLSLIHI
;
A
#
# COMPACT_ATOMS: atom_id res chain seq x y z
N MET A 1 30.06 12.87 -4.16
CA MET A 1 29.63 12.26 -2.88
C MET A 1 28.72 11.09 -3.20
N ASN A 2 28.97 9.95 -2.61
CA ASN A 2 28.13 8.76 -2.79
C ASN A 2 26.84 8.95 -1.97
N MET A 3 25.71 9.20 -2.64
CA MET A 3 24.41 9.40 -1.97
C MET A 3 23.66 8.09 -1.85
N LYS A 4 22.88 7.95 -0.80
CA LYS A 4 21.89 6.87 -0.69
C LYS A 4 20.71 7.21 -1.61
N TYR A 5 20.26 6.24 -2.39
CA TYR A 5 19.16 6.39 -3.33
C TYR A 5 18.20 5.20 -3.25
N THR A 6 16.99 5.43 -2.80
CA THR A 6 15.99 4.40 -2.66
C THR A 6 14.90 4.59 -3.70
N ILE A 7 14.64 3.55 -4.49
CA ILE A 7 13.57 3.51 -5.49
C ILE A 7 12.66 2.32 -5.24
N THR A 8 11.36 2.51 -5.41
CA THR A 8 10.37 1.45 -5.22
C THR A 8 9.45 1.29 -6.41
N THR A 9 9.10 0.04 -6.73
CA THR A 9 7.88 -0.28 -7.49
C THR A 9 6.66 -0.20 -6.56
N PRO A 10 5.40 -0.34 -7.07
CA PRO A 10 4.30 -0.75 -6.22
C PRO A 10 4.59 -2.12 -5.60
N LEU A 11 3.96 -2.45 -4.49
CA LEU A 11 3.81 -3.85 -4.09
C LEU A 11 2.67 -4.44 -4.92
N TYR A 12 2.98 -5.49 -5.68
CA TYR A 12 2.04 -6.06 -6.64
C TYR A 12 1.04 -6.97 -5.96
N TYR A 13 -0.24 -6.77 -6.25
CA TYR A 13 -1.31 -7.55 -5.68
C TYR A 13 -1.36 -8.97 -6.29
N VAL A 14 -1.22 -10.00 -5.46
CA VAL A 14 -1.07 -11.41 -5.91
C VAL A 14 -2.38 -12.11 -6.23
N ASN A 15 -3.38 -11.40 -6.70
CA ASN A 15 -4.61 -12.00 -7.16
C ASN A 15 -4.47 -12.79 -8.47
N ASP A 16 -3.46 -12.47 -9.29
CA ASP A 16 -3.12 -13.15 -10.55
C ASP A 16 -1.61 -13.05 -10.83
N LYS A 17 -1.16 -13.81 -11.84
CA LYS A 17 0.22 -13.77 -12.34
C LYS A 17 0.63 -12.37 -12.80
N PRO A 18 1.96 -12.06 -12.85
CA PRO A 18 2.44 -10.79 -13.37
C PRO A 18 1.99 -10.55 -14.80
N HIS A 19 1.72 -9.29 -15.14
CA HIS A 19 1.26 -8.85 -16.45
C HIS A 19 2.16 -7.74 -17.00
N LEU A 20 1.90 -7.33 -18.25
CA LEU A 20 2.72 -6.32 -18.94
C LEU A 20 2.85 -5.01 -18.14
N GLY A 21 1.79 -4.57 -17.43
CA GLY A 21 1.82 -3.35 -16.61
C GLY A 21 2.81 -3.46 -15.44
N SER A 22 2.84 -4.60 -14.72
CA SER A 22 3.81 -4.83 -13.66
C SER A 22 5.24 -4.89 -14.20
N SER A 23 5.45 -5.57 -15.34
CA SER A 23 6.76 -5.65 -15.99
C SER A 23 7.25 -4.27 -16.45
N TYR A 24 6.38 -3.47 -17.07
CA TYR A 24 6.72 -2.11 -17.52
C TYR A 24 7.22 -1.23 -16.37
N THR A 25 6.49 -1.21 -15.25
CA THR A 25 6.87 -0.41 -14.08
C THR A 25 8.19 -0.89 -13.48
N THR A 26 8.37 -2.22 -13.35
CA THR A 26 9.59 -2.79 -12.76
C THR A 26 10.82 -2.55 -13.63
N ILE A 27 10.70 -2.69 -14.96
CA ILE A 27 11.80 -2.39 -15.91
C ILE A 27 12.18 -0.90 -15.84
N ALA A 28 11.20 0.00 -15.73
CA ALA A 28 11.47 1.43 -15.59
C ALA A 28 12.24 1.73 -14.29
N CYS A 29 11.84 1.12 -13.17
CA CYS A 29 12.56 1.24 -11.90
C CYS A 29 13.98 0.65 -12.00
N ASP A 30 14.15 -0.50 -12.65
CA ASP A 30 15.45 -1.13 -12.84
C ASP A 30 16.40 -0.26 -13.66
N ALA A 31 15.90 0.36 -14.73
CA ALA A 31 16.68 1.30 -15.54
C ALA A 31 17.18 2.49 -14.72
N ILE A 32 16.33 3.08 -13.88
CA ILE A 32 16.71 4.18 -12.97
C ILE A 32 17.72 3.69 -11.93
N ALA A 33 17.47 2.53 -11.31
CA ALA A 33 18.37 1.96 -10.32
C ALA A 33 19.78 1.71 -10.87
N ARG A 34 19.88 1.15 -12.09
CA ARG A 34 21.15 0.94 -12.79
C ARG A 34 21.83 2.26 -13.12
N PHE A 35 21.09 3.26 -13.59
CA PHE A 35 21.61 4.59 -13.89
C PHE A 35 22.21 5.23 -12.63
N GLU A 36 21.50 5.19 -11.51
CA GLU A 36 21.99 5.75 -10.25
C GLU A 36 23.22 5.01 -9.70
N ARG A 37 23.30 3.68 -9.87
CA ARG A 37 24.51 2.92 -9.54
C ARG A 37 25.70 3.32 -10.42
N LEU A 38 25.47 3.57 -11.73
CA LEU A 38 26.52 4.08 -12.63
C LEU A 38 26.99 5.48 -12.24
N ASN A 39 26.13 6.31 -11.66
CA ASN A 39 26.48 7.62 -11.11
C ASN A 39 27.25 7.53 -9.78
N GLY A 40 27.52 6.32 -9.28
CA GLY A 40 28.25 6.09 -8.04
C GLY A 40 27.39 6.19 -6.76
N ASN A 41 26.06 6.21 -6.87
CA ASN A 41 25.17 6.21 -5.73
C ASN A 41 25.00 4.80 -5.12
N THR A 42 24.79 4.76 -3.79
CA THR A 42 24.40 3.51 -3.12
C THR A 42 22.88 3.34 -3.24
N VAL A 43 22.46 2.45 -4.14
CA VAL A 43 21.04 2.27 -4.48
C VAL A 43 20.43 1.13 -3.69
N LEU A 44 19.22 1.37 -3.17
CA LEU A 44 18.30 0.34 -2.70
C LEU A 44 17.11 0.31 -3.66
N PHE A 45 17.01 -0.74 -4.48
CA PHE A 45 15.84 -0.99 -5.33
C PHE A 45 14.93 -2.00 -4.68
N LEU A 46 13.73 -1.53 -4.29
CA LEU A 46 12.72 -2.30 -3.58
C LEU A 46 11.56 -2.62 -4.52
N THR A 47 11.19 -3.89 -4.57
CA THR A 47 9.96 -4.40 -5.17
C THR A 47 9.32 -5.42 -4.22
N GLY A 48 8.16 -5.94 -4.57
CA GLY A 48 7.52 -6.94 -3.72
C GLY A 48 6.06 -7.17 -4.09
N VAL A 49 5.37 -7.83 -3.18
CA VAL A 49 3.98 -8.25 -3.34
C VAL A 49 3.13 -7.86 -2.14
N ASP A 50 1.89 -7.49 -2.43
CA ASP A 50 0.81 -7.31 -1.48
C ASP A 50 -0.05 -8.57 -1.47
N GLU A 51 -0.10 -9.24 -0.31
CA GLU A 51 -0.59 -10.61 -0.18
C GLU A 51 -1.84 -10.72 0.70
N HIS A 52 -2.36 -9.62 1.24
CA HIS A 52 -3.53 -9.63 2.11
C HIS A 52 -4.79 -9.10 1.41
N GLY A 53 -5.94 -9.24 2.07
CA GLY A 53 -7.20 -8.68 1.62
C GLY A 53 -8.21 -9.70 1.13
N GLN A 54 -9.47 -9.27 1.09
CA GLN A 54 -10.62 -10.12 0.79
C GLN A 54 -10.60 -10.67 -0.64
N LYS A 55 -10.04 -9.93 -1.57
CA LYS A 55 -9.96 -10.37 -2.96
C LYS A 55 -9.04 -11.58 -3.12
N ILE A 56 -7.92 -11.61 -2.40
CA ILE A 56 -7.01 -12.76 -2.39
C ILE A 56 -7.67 -13.95 -1.69
N GLU A 57 -8.29 -13.72 -0.52
CA GLU A 57 -9.04 -14.77 0.19
C GLU A 57 -10.05 -15.46 -0.74
N ARG A 58 -10.94 -14.67 -1.38
CA ARG A 58 -11.94 -15.21 -2.32
C ARG A 58 -11.32 -15.88 -3.56
N THR A 59 -10.17 -15.38 -4.03
CA THR A 59 -9.48 -15.99 -5.18
C THR A 59 -8.88 -17.34 -4.81
N ALA A 60 -8.30 -17.46 -3.64
CA ALA A 60 -7.78 -18.73 -3.12
C ALA A 60 -8.92 -19.75 -2.89
N GLU A 61 -10.00 -19.31 -2.23
CA GLU A 61 -11.21 -20.13 -2.02
C GLU A 61 -11.78 -20.67 -3.35
N SER A 62 -11.86 -19.83 -4.38
CA SER A 62 -12.35 -20.24 -5.71
C SER A 62 -11.49 -21.32 -6.39
N LYS A 63 -10.23 -21.45 -5.94
CA LYS A 63 -9.26 -22.45 -6.40
C LYS A 63 -9.13 -23.63 -5.44
N ASN A 64 -9.89 -23.65 -4.35
CA ASN A 64 -9.76 -24.60 -3.24
C ASN A 64 -8.32 -24.65 -2.66
N LEU A 65 -7.69 -23.49 -2.53
CA LEU A 65 -6.37 -23.31 -1.93
C LEU A 65 -6.45 -22.50 -0.64
N GLU A 66 -5.54 -22.79 0.29
CA GLU A 66 -5.28 -21.89 1.40
C GLU A 66 -4.67 -20.58 0.87
N PRO A 67 -5.06 -19.40 1.41
CA PRO A 67 -4.57 -18.10 0.92
C PRO A 67 -3.04 -18.00 0.88
N GLN A 68 -2.33 -18.54 1.88
CA GLN A 68 -0.87 -18.51 1.90
C GLN A 68 -0.27 -19.29 0.73
N LEU A 69 -0.80 -20.48 0.42
CA LEU A 69 -0.31 -21.28 -0.71
C LEU A 69 -0.54 -20.58 -2.04
N HIS A 70 -1.71 -19.94 -2.20
CA HIS A 70 -1.99 -19.13 -3.38
C HIS A 70 -0.98 -17.97 -3.52
N CYS A 71 -0.70 -17.24 -2.43
CA CYS A 71 0.27 -16.17 -2.41
C CYS A 71 1.68 -16.67 -2.76
N ASP A 72 2.09 -17.80 -2.20
CA ASP A 72 3.40 -18.40 -2.49
C ASP A 72 3.56 -18.75 -3.97
N GLU A 73 2.55 -19.40 -4.57
CA GLU A 73 2.57 -19.75 -5.99
C GLU A 73 2.67 -18.54 -6.91
N ILE A 74 1.93 -17.47 -6.61
CA ILE A 74 1.94 -16.25 -7.43
C ILE A 74 3.23 -15.47 -7.22
N THR A 75 3.72 -15.38 -5.99
CA THR A 75 4.99 -14.73 -5.66
C THR A 75 6.16 -15.34 -6.43
N GLU A 76 6.23 -16.67 -6.50
CA GLU A 76 7.28 -17.35 -7.27
C GLU A 76 7.20 -17.03 -8.78
N LYS A 77 5.99 -16.81 -9.33
CA LYS A 77 5.83 -16.34 -10.73
C LYS A 77 6.38 -14.94 -10.93
N TYR A 78 6.21 -14.03 -9.94
CA TYR A 78 6.81 -12.70 -9.98
C TYR A 78 8.33 -12.78 -9.94
N LYS A 79 8.91 -13.52 -8.99
CA LYS A 79 10.36 -13.70 -8.89
C LYS A 79 10.95 -14.32 -10.15
N TYR A 80 10.34 -15.40 -10.66
CA TYR A 80 10.75 -16.03 -11.90
C TYR A 80 10.78 -15.05 -13.08
N LEU A 81 9.75 -14.21 -13.21
CA LEU A 81 9.72 -13.23 -14.29
C LEU A 81 10.78 -12.14 -14.11
N TRP A 82 11.01 -11.66 -12.87
CA TRP A 82 12.07 -10.68 -12.60
C TRP A 82 13.45 -11.23 -12.89
N ASP A 83 13.70 -12.49 -12.59
CA ASP A 83 14.96 -13.18 -12.95
C ASP A 83 15.13 -13.27 -14.46
N LYS A 84 14.08 -13.67 -15.21
CA LYS A 84 14.11 -13.72 -16.67
C LYS A 84 14.34 -12.36 -17.33
N LEU A 85 13.84 -11.29 -16.72
CA LEU A 85 14.04 -9.93 -17.18
C LEU A 85 15.36 -9.30 -16.66
N ASN A 86 16.15 -10.07 -15.90
CA ASN A 86 17.40 -9.62 -15.26
C ASN A 86 17.20 -8.33 -14.42
N ILE A 87 16.10 -8.27 -13.67
CA ILE A 87 15.80 -7.15 -12.78
C ILE A 87 16.74 -7.17 -11.58
N SER A 88 17.40 -6.04 -11.32
CA SER A 88 18.45 -5.90 -10.31
C SER A 88 17.94 -5.39 -8.96
N TYR A 89 16.76 -5.87 -8.51
CA TYR A 89 16.24 -5.49 -7.20
C TYR A 89 17.12 -5.98 -6.04
N ASP A 90 17.21 -5.16 -4.99
CA ASP A 90 17.97 -5.48 -3.78
C ASP A 90 17.07 -6.10 -2.70
N ARG A 91 15.78 -5.75 -2.71
CA ARG A 91 14.78 -6.20 -1.73
C ARG A 91 13.49 -6.62 -2.41
N PHE A 92 13.00 -7.80 -2.00
CA PHE A 92 11.68 -8.30 -2.37
C PHE A 92 10.82 -8.43 -1.12
N VAL A 93 9.82 -7.56 -0.98
CA VAL A 93 8.92 -7.50 0.19
C VAL A 93 7.75 -8.44 -0.01
N ARG A 94 7.37 -9.13 1.07
CA ARG A 94 6.11 -9.87 1.19
C ARG A 94 5.35 -9.35 2.41
N THR A 95 4.10 -8.94 2.24
CA THR A 95 3.31 -8.43 3.38
C THR A 95 2.90 -9.54 4.36
N THR A 96 2.99 -10.82 3.96
CA THR A 96 2.80 -11.97 4.86
C THR A 96 4.04 -12.30 5.72
N SER A 97 5.17 -11.63 5.52
CA SER A 97 6.38 -11.91 6.31
C SER A 97 6.21 -11.50 7.78
N ILE A 98 6.90 -12.23 8.66
CA ILE A 98 6.88 -11.96 10.12
C ILE A 98 7.44 -10.57 10.41
N GLU A 99 8.48 -10.17 9.70
CA GLU A 99 9.11 -8.86 9.83
C GLU A 99 8.15 -7.73 9.50
N HIS A 100 7.38 -7.89 8.41
CA HIS A 100 6.38 -6.91 8.01
C HIS A 100 5.25 -6.84 9.04
N THR A 101 4.71 -7.97 9.47
CA THR A 101 3.67 -8.03 10.52
C THR A 101 4.13 -7.34 11.80
N SER A 102 5.35 -7.61 12.25
CA SER A 102 5.93 -6.94 13.43
C SER A 102 6.01 -5.43 13.26
N LEU A 103 6.45 -4.97 12.09
CA LEU A 103 6.52 -3.54 11.78
C LEU A 103 5.14 -2.89 11.79
N VAL A 104 4.13 -3.51 11.17
CA VAL A 104 2.75 -3.00 11.17
C VAL A 104 2.23 -2.82 12.59
N HIS A 105 2.46 -3.78 13.47
CA HIS A 105 2.06 -3.67 14.87
C HIS A 105 2.79 -2.55 15.63
N GLN A 106 4.10 -2.39 15.41
CA GLN A 106 4.87 -1.30 16.01
C GLN A 106 4.41 0.08 15.50
N PHE A 107 4.18 0.18 14.19
CA PHE A 107 3.68 1.41 13.58
C PHE A 107 2.29 1.78 14.12
N TYR A 108 1.36 0.82 14.15
CA TYR A 108 0.04 1.02 14.73
C TYR A 108 0.11 1.51 16.19
N SER A 109 1.03 0.96 16.99
CA SER A 109 1.22 1.40 18.37
C SER A 109 1.69 2.86 18.46
N LYS A 110 2.46 3.36 17.48
CA LYS A 110 2.83 4.77 17.40
C LYS A 110 1.64 5.64 17.00
N VAL A 111 0.86 5.23 16.02
CA VAL A 111 -0.34 5.95 15.56
C VAL A 111 -1.39 6.07 16.67
N LEU A 112 -1.57 5.03 17.49
CA LEU A 112 -2.43 5.08 18.67
C LEU A 112 -1.96 6.13 19.71
N LYS A 113 -0.64 6.21 19.94
CA LYS A 113 -0.07 7.18 20.90
C LYS A 113 -0.23 8.64 20.44
N SER A 114 -0.35 8.87 19.13
CA SER A 114 -0.57 10.21 18.55
C SER A 114 -2.03 10.67 18.62
N ASP A 115 -2.93 9.85 19.18
CA ASP A 115 -4.40 10.08 19.19
C ASP A 115 -4.98 10.29 17.76
N ASP A 116 -4.44 9.58 16.77
CA ASP A 116 -4.86 9.67 15.38
C ASP A 116 -5.81 8.54 14.96
N VAL A 117 -6.19 7.67 15.89
CA VAL A 117 -7.12 6.54 15.64
C VAL A 117 -8.30 6.61 16.59
N TYR A 118 -9.48 6.35 16.07
CA TYR A 118 -10.72 6.24 16.86
C TYR A 118 -11.63 5.14 16.30
N MET A 119 -12.56 4.65 17.10
CA MET A 119 -13.60 3.73 16.67
C MET A 119 -14.74 4.52 16.04
N GLY A 120 -15.17 4.13 14.83
CA GLY A 120 -16.26 4.78 14.12
C GLY A 120 -17.08 3.80 13.29
N ARG A 121 -18.29 4.19 12.92
CA ARG A 121 -19.19 3.38 12.10
C ARG A 121 -19.13 3.83 10.64
N GLN A 122 -19.01 2.86 9.73
CA GLN A 122 -19.01 3.09 8.29
C GLN A 122 -20.11 2.25 7.63
N SER A 123 -21.03 2.93 6.96
CA SER A 123 -22.07 2.30 6.17
C SER A 123 -21.97 2.75 4.72
N GLY A 124 -22.11 1.83 3.77
CA GLY A 124 -22.05 2.18 2.36
C GLY A 124 -21.87 1.00 1.43
N TRP A 125 -21.85 1.31 0.14
CA TRP A 125 -21.60 0.35 -0.92
C TRP A 125 -20.10 0.07 -1.09
N TYR A 126 -19.69 -1.17 -0.90
CA TYR A 126 -18.31 -1.62 -0.95
C TYR A 126 -18.01 -2.43 -2.21
N CYS A 127 -16.90 -2.12 -2.88
CA CYS A 127 -16.40 -2.90 -4.00
C CYS A 127 -15.27 -3.82 -3.53
N VAL A 128 -15.50 -5.12 -3.50
CA VAL A 128 -14.47 -6.12 -3.14
C VAL A 128 -13.26 -6.07 -4.09
N GLY A 129 -13.51 -5.81 -5.38
CA GLY A 129 -12.43 -5.73 -6.37
C GLY A 129 -11.52 -4.49 -6.22
N CYS A 130 -12.09 -3.34 -5.80
CA CYS A 130 -11.32 -2.13 -5.47
C CYS A 130 -10.84 -2.14 -4.02
N GLU A 131 -11.45 -2.97 -3.17
CA GLU A 131 -11.32 -2.95 -1.71
C GLU A 131 -11.62 -1.57 -1.10
N GLU A 132 -12.66 -0.90 -1.62
CA GLU A 132 -12.99 0.49 -1.31
C GLU A 132 -14.50 0.71 -1.26
N TYR A 133 -14.95 1.57 -0.33
CA TYR A 133 -16.31 2.10 -0.34
C TYR A 133 -16.49 3.06 -1.51
N LYS A 134 -17.67 3.02 -2.14
CA LYS A 134 -18.02 3.85 -3.30
C LYS A 134 -19.10 4.86 -2.93
N ASP A 135 -18.89 6.11 -3.32
CA ASP A 135 -19.93 7.14 -3.24
C ASP A 135 -20.97 6.86 -4.33
N VAL A 136 -22.12 6.32 -3.91
CA VAL A 136 -23.26 6.05 -4.78
C VAL A 136 -24.49 6.79 -4.26
N GLU A 137 -25.09 7.58 -5.12
CA GLU A 137 -26.21 8.44 -4.75
C GLU A 137 -27.54 7.65 -4.55
N ASP A 138 -27.72 6.56 -5.26
CA ASP A 138 -28.95 5.75 -5.21
C ASP A 138 -28.77 4.53 -4.29
N LYS A 139 -29.53 4.53 -3.19
CA LYS A 139 -29.51 3.45 -2.18
C LYS A 139 -30.39 2.24 -2.52
N ASP A 140 -31.28 2.38 -3.48
CA ASP A 140 -32.35 1.40 -3.72
C ASP A 140 -32.02 0.33 -4.78
N LYS A 141 -30.91 0.48 -5.49
CA LYS A 141 -30.43 -0.50 -6.47
C LYS A 141 -29.03 -0.94 -6.14
N SER A 142 -28.78 -2.25 -6.18
CA SER A 142 -27.43 -2.79 -6.06
C SER A 142 -26.54 -2.20 -7.18
N PRO A 143 -25.68 -1.21 -6.88
CA PRO A 143 -24.91 -0.53 -7.89
C PRO A 143 -23.76 -1.39 -8.39
N ILE A 144 -23.37 -1.16 -9.64
CA ILE A 144 -22.26 -1.89 -10.28
C ILE A 144 -21.01 -1.04 -10.23
N CYS A 145 -19.90 -1.62 -9.80
CA CYS A 145 -18.59 -0.96 -9.85
C CYS A 145 -18.21 -0.60 -11.29
N SER A 146 -17.92 0.66 -11.55
CA SER A 146 -17.54 1.14 -12.88
C SER A 146 -16.24 0.52 -13.41
N ILE A 147 -15.33 0.11 -12.51
CA ILE A 147 -14.02 -0.49 -12.82
C ILE A 147 -14.16 -2.00 -13.02
N HIS A 148 -14.69 -2.70 -12.02
CA HIS A 148 -14.72 -4.17 -12.00
C HIS A 148 -15.96 -4.78 -12.65
N LYS A 149 -17.00 -3.96 -12.99
CA LYS A 149 -18.27 -4.40 -13.58
C LYS A 149 -18.97 -5.51 -12.77
N LYS A 150 -18.77 -5.48 -11.44
CA LYS A 150 -19.39 -6.37 -10.46
C LYS A 150 -20.29 -5.58 -9.52
N GLU A 151 -21.30 -6.24 -8.99
CA GLU A 151 -22.18 -5.65 -7.97
C GLU A 151 -21.41 -5.24 -6.73
N LEU A 152 -21.84 -4.14 -6.12
CA LEU A 152 -21.32 -3.68 -4.85
C LEU A 152 -22.06 -4.38 -3.71
N GLU A 153 -21.39 -4.54 -2.58
CA GLU A 153 -21.94 -5.11 -1.35
C GLU A 153 -22.27 -3.98 -0.37
N TRP A 154 -23.51 -3.95 0.15
CA TRP A 154 -23.81 -3.03 1.25
C TRP A 154 -23.13 -3.52 2.52
N ARG A 155 -22.40 -2.65 3.18
CA ARG A 155 -21.76 -2.91 4.47
C ARG A 155 -22.12 -1.85 5.48
N ASP A 156 -22.22 -2.30 6.73
CA ASP A 156 -22.43 -1.46 7.89
C ASP A 156 -21.56 -2.04 9.02
N GLU A 157 -20.41 -1.43 9.23
CA GLU A 157 -19.35 -1.98 10.07
C GLU A 157 -18.86 -0.92 11.08
N GLU A 158 -18.51 -1.35 12.28
CA GLU A 158 -17.76 -0.55 13.22
C GLU A 158 -16.27 -0.85 13.02
N ASN A 159 -15.49 0.16 12.67
CA ASN A 159 -14.08 0.02 12.29
C ASN A 159 -13.21 1.05 13.01
N LEU A 160 -11.91 0.79 13.04
CA LEU A 160 -10.91 1.78 13.42
C LEU A 160 -10.71 2.76 12.28
N PHE A 161 -10.75 4.06 12.57
CA PHE A 161 -10.53 5.14 11.64
C PHE A 161 -9.24 5.89 11.95
N PHE A 162 -8.52 6.27 10.91
CA PHE A 162 -7.40 7.19 10.98
C PHE A 162 -7.88 8.61 10.68
N LYS A 163 -7.47 9.57 11.52
CA LYS A 163 -7.83 10.99 11.41
C LYS A 163 -7.09 11.68 10.26
N LEU A 164 -7.35 11.28 9.02
CA LEU A 164 -6.72 11.84 7.82
C LEU A 164 -6.99 13.35 7.69
N SER A 165 -8.19 13.80 8.08
CA SER A 165 -8.59 15.21 8.03
C SER A 165 -7.67 16.13 8.83
N LYS A 166 -7.04 15.64 9.90
CA LYS A 166 -6.04 16.36 10.71
C LYS A 166 -4.81 16.80 9.89
N TYR A 167 -4.50 16.09 8.81
CA TYR A 167 -3.32 16.28 7.98
C TYR A 167 -3.57 17.12 6.71
N GLN A 168 -4.77 17.72 6.57
CA GLN A 168 -5.16 18.52 5.39
C GLN A 168 -4.11 19.54 4.98
N GLU A 169 -3.72 20.43 5.90
CA GLU A 169 -2.76 21.51 5.60
C GLU A 169 -1.37 20.99 5.25
N GLN A 170 -0.91 19.94 5.94
CA GLN A 170 0.40 19.35 5.69
C GLN A 170 0.46 18.73 4.29
N ILE A 171 -0.58 17.99 3.91
CA ILE A 171 -0.69 17.39 2.57
C ILE A 171 -0.81 18.48 1.50
N GLU A 172 -1.62 19.51 1.71
CA GLU A 172 -1.73 20.64 0.78
C GLU A 172 -0.39 21.31 0.50
N LYS A 173 0.41 21.55 1.54
CA LYS A 173 1.76 22.14 1.40
C LYS A 173 2.70 21.19 0.63
N LEU A 174 2.70 19.92 0.97
CA LEU A 174 3.60 18.93 0.40
C LEU A 174 3.37 18.71 -1.10
N ILE A 175 2.10 18.59 -1.52
CA ILE A 175 1.76 18.35 -2.93
C ILE A 175 2.00 19.59 -3.83
N GLN A 176 2.21 20.78 -3.25
CA GLN A 176 2.56 21.99 -4.01
C GLN A 176 4.05 22.01 -4.39
N ILE A 177 4.92 21.27 -3.71
CA ILE A 177 6.35 21.23 -4.02
C ILE A 177 6.54 20.81 -5.47
N ASP A 178 7.38 21.56 -6.20
CA ASP A 178 7.67 21.24 -7.59
C ASP A 178 8.44 19.93 -7.72
N GLY A 179 8.01 19.09 -8.68
CA GLY A 179 8.62 17.78 -8.89
C GLY A 179 8.22 16.70 -7.89
N PHE A 180 7.48 17.04 -6.82
CA PHE A 180 7.06 16.05 -5.81
C PHE A 180 6.10 14.98 -6.38
N ILE A 181 5.16 15.42 -7.23
CA ILE A 181 4.28 14.50 -8.00
C ILE A 181 4.49 14.76 -9.48
N SER A 182 4.85 13.73 -10.22
CA SER A 182 5.05 13.78 -11.68
C SER A 182 4.20 12.70 -12.38
N PRO A 183 3.68 12.96 -13.58
CA PRO A 183 3.67 14.21 -14.33
C PRO A 183 2.67 15.25 -13.77
N LYS A 184 2.72 16.48 -14.27
CA LYS A 184 1.86 17.60 -13.83
C LYS A 184 0.36 17.30 -13.85
N SER A 185 -0.09 16.48 -14.82
CA SER A 185 -1.49 16.05 -14.89
C SER A 185 -1.90 15.26 -13.63
N ARG A 186 -1.01 14.45 -13.07
CA ARG A 186 -1.24 13.67 -11.84
C ARG A 186 -1.16 14.55 -10.59
N LYS A 187 -0.25 15.51 -10.58
CA LYS A 187 -0.22 16.55 -9.53
C LYS A 187 -1.56 17.29 -9.47
N ASN A 188 -2.10 17.74 -10.60
CA ASN A 188 -3.38 18.44 -10.67
C ASN A 188 -4.56 17.56 -10.19
N GLU A 189 -4.54 16.26 -10.51
CA GLU A 189 -5.55 15.31 -10.03
C GLU A 189 -5.57 15.24 -8.49
N ILE A 190 -4.40 15.15 -7.87
CA ILE A 190 -4.27 15.11 -6.40
C ILE A 190 -4.66 16.46 -5.78
N ILE A 191 -4.24 17.58 -6.34
CA ILE A 191 -4.66 18.91 -5.86
C ILE A 191 -6.17 19.02 -5.86
N ASN A 192 -6.84 18.64 -6.96
CA ASN A 192 -8.30 18.66 -7.06
C ASN A 192 -8.99 17.70 -6.08
N PHE A 193 -8.35 16.59 -5.75
CA PHE A 193 -8.88 15.68 -4.75
C PHE A 193 -8.77 16.26 -3.34
N VAL A 194 -7.60 16.77 -2.97
CA VAL A 194 -7.31 17.29 -1.63
C VAL A 194 -8.11 18.58 -1.36
N SER A 195 -8.32 19.44 -2.37
CA SER A 195 -9.08 20.69 -2.22
C SER A 195 -10.58 20.51 -1.87
N LYS A 196 -11.11 19.28 -2.02
CA LYS A 196 -12.48 18.94 -1.60
C LYS A 196 -12.60 18.65 -0.10
N GLY A 197 -11.50 18.69 0.62
CA GLY A 197 -11.40 18.31 2.02
C GLY A 197 -11.14 16.81 2.21
N LEU A 198 -10.11 16.50 2.98
CA LEU A 198 -9.77 15.13 3.33
C LEU A 198 -10.74 14.60 4.39
N ARG A 199 -11.17 13.36 4.24
CA ARG A 199 -12.04 12.64 5.17
C ARG A 199 -11.27 11.52 5.83
N ASP A 200 -11.55 11.28 7.11
CA ASP A 200 -11.00 10.15 7.83
C ASP A 200 -11.36 8.84 7.13
N PHE A 201 -10.45 7.89 7.17
CA PHE A 201 -10.66 6.61 6.50
C PHE A 201 -10.46 5.43 7.46
N SER A 202 -11.19 4.37 7.20
CA SER A 202 -11.14 3.16 7.99
C SER A 202 -9.84 2.38 7.72
N ILE A 203 -9.10 2.07 8.79
CA ILE A 203 -7.84 1.31 8.77
C ILE A 203 -8.01 -0.13 9.23
N SER A 204 -9.24 -0.57 9.54
CA SER A 204 -9.53 -1.96 9.87
C SER A 204 -10.77 -2.48 9.14
N ARG A 205 -10.95 -3.79 9.18
CA ARG A 205 -12.10 -4.51 8.63
C ARG A 205 -12.55 -5.58 9.62
N VAL A 206 -13.86 -5.71 9.75
CA VAL A 206 -14.50 -6.83 10.47
C VAL A 206 -14.75 -7.96 9.45
N ASN A 207 -14.74 -9.21 9.91
CA ASN A 207 -15.02 -10.39 9.08
C ASN A 207 -14.05 -10.64 7.90
N LEU A 208 -12.88 -10.05 7.93
CA LEU A 208 -11.78 -10.38 7.03
C LEU A 208 -10.80 -11.30 7.77
N LYS A 209 -10.64 -12.54 7.28
CA LYS A 209 -9.76 -13.53 7.93
C LYS A 209 -8.34 -13.45 7.43
N TRP A 210 -8.16 -13.11 6.15
CA TRP A 210 -6.85 -13.05 5.51
C TRP A 210 -6.27 -11.63 5.56
N GLY A 211 -5.53 -11.34 6.63
CA GLY A 211 -4.90 -10.05 6.90
C GLY A 211 -4.18 -10.05 8.24
N ILE A 212 -3.48 -8.97 8.57
CA ILE A 212 -2.79 -8.80 9.85
C ILE A 212 -3.82 -8.40 10.91
N ASN A 213 -3.89 -9.16 12.01
CA ASN A 213 -4.80 -8.88 13.12
C ASN A 213 -4.44 -7.58 13.84
N VAL A 214 -5.46 -6.81 14.23
CA VAL A 214 -5.27 -5.60 15.03
C VAL A 214 -4.98 -5.96 16.48
N PRO A 215 -3.85 -5.53 17.06
CA PRO A 215 -3.53 -5.78 18.46
C PRO A 215 -4.61 -5.21 19.40
N GLY A 216 -5.06 -6.04 20.35
CA GLY A 216 -6.11 -5.66 21.31
C GLY A 216 -7.54 -5.71 20.76
N ASN A 217 -7.75 -6.05 19.48
CA ASN A 217 -9.08 -6.11 18.86
C ASN A 217 -9.19 -7.36 17.97
N LYS A 218 -9.58 -8.48 18.56
CA LYS A 218 -9.51 -9.82 17.94
C LYS A 218 -10.40 -10.00 16.71
N ASP A 219 -11.45 -9.19 16.57
CA ASP A 219 -12.42 -9.30 15.48
C ASP A 219 -12.04 -8.43 14.27
N HIS A 220 -10.95 -7.67 14.38
CA HIS A 220 -10.48 -6.78 13.34
C HIS A 220 -9.14 -7.21 12.74
N THR A 221 -9.04 -7.10 11.43
CA THR A 221 -7.78 -7.12 10.67
C THR A 221 -7.50 -5.75 10.11
N PHE A 222 -6.22 -5.43 9.88
CA PHE A 222 -5.90 -4.18 9.22
C PHE A 222 -6.43 -4.16 7.78
N TYR A 223 -6.88 -2.99 7.38
CA TYR A 223 -7.25 -2.72 6.01
C TYR A 223 -6.02 -2.83 5.10
N VAL A 224 -6.17 -3.50 3.97
CA VAL A 224 -5.05 -3.83 3.06
C VAL A 224 -4.19 -2.62 2.69
N TRP A 225 -4.77 -1.44 2.50
CA TRP A 225 -3.99 -0.24 2.18
C TRP A 225 -3.19 0.32 3.36
N PHE A 226 -3.65 0.14 4.61
CA PHE A 226 -2.85 0.47 5.79
C PHE A 226 -1.67 -0.49 5.92
N ASP A 227 -1.89 -1.76 5.68
CA ASP A 227 -0.90 -2.82 5.70
C ASP A 227 0.12 -2.66 4.55
N ALA A 228 -0.35 -2.70 3.29
CA ALA A 228 0.51 -2.71 2.11
C ALA A 228 1.45 -1.50 2.02
N LEU A 229 0.98 -0.30 2.36
CA LEU A 229 1.80 0.92 2.32
C LEU A 229 2.99 0.85 3.27
N LEU A 230 2.84 0.20 4.43
CA LEU A 230 3.93 -0.03 5.37
C LEU A 230 5.01 -0.99 4.84
N GLY A 231 4.72 -1.74 3.77
CA GLY A 231 5.68 -2.56 3.07
C GLY A 231 6.87 -1.77 2.53
N TYR A 232 6.69 -0.50 2.19
CA TYR A 232 7.80 0.37 1.80
C TYR A 232 8.78 0.60 2.94
N ILE A 233 8.28 0.80 4.17
CA ILE A 233 9.14 0.95 5.34
C ILE A 233 9.80 -0.38 5.67
N SER A 234 9.05 -1.49 5.73
CA SER A 234 9.62 -2.80 6.07
C SER A 234 10.72 -3.23 5.10
N GLY A 235 10.57 -2.89 3.81
CA GLY A 235 11.58 -3.17 2.80
C GLY A 235 12.82 -2.30 2.88
N THR A 236 12.76 -1.11 3.47
CA THR A 236 13.91 -0.21 3.62
C THR A 236 14.70 -0.40 4.91
N LEU A 237 14.20 -1.20 5.85
CA LEU A 237 14.88 -1.45 7.11
C LEU A 237 16.25 -2.10 6.92
N ARG A 238 17.23 -1.68 7.74
CA ARG A 238 18.60 -2.18 7.68
C ARG A 238 18.72 -3.63 8.09
N VAL A 239 17.97 -4.04 9.10
CA VAL A 239 18.00 -5.39 9.69
C VAL A 239 16.66 -6.08 9.44
N GLN A 240 16.68 -7.33 8.96
CA GLN A 240 15.46 -8.03 8.56
C GLN A 240 14.80 -8.85 9.69
N ASN A 241 15.46 -9.04 10.83
CA ASN A 241 14.94 -9.88 11.92
C ASN A 241 14.21 -9.03 12.97
N CYS A 242 12.95 -8.68 12.71
CA CYS A 242 12.07 -7.94 13.62
C CYS A 242 12.73 -6.68 14.24
N PRO A 243 13.21 -5.75 13.43
CA PRO A 243 13.87 -4.56 13.94
C PRO A 243 12.87 -3.64 14.62
N GLU A 244 13.31 -2.95 15.67
CA GLU A 244 12.56 -1.83 16.19
C GLU A 244 12.57 -0.66 15.19
N LEU A 245 11.47 0.10 15.15
CA LEU A 245 11.38 1.34 14.37
C LEU A 245 12.18 2.43 15.04
N THR A 246 13.46 2.53 14.70
CA THR A 246 14.41 3.56 15.16
C THR A 246 14.98 4.31 13.96
N ASP A 247 15.55 5.49 14.21
CA ASP A 247 16.23 6.28 13.15
C ASP A 247 17.36 5.48 12.49
N GLU A 248 18.07 4.64 13.26
CA GLU A 248 19.12 3.79 12.73
C GLU A 248 18.58 2.69 11.82
N SER A 249 17.45 2.08 12.16
CA SER A 249 16.80 1.05 11.34
C SER A 249 16.23 1.64 10.04
N LEU A 250 15.80 2.90 10.06
CA LEU A 250 15.24 3.64 8.93
C LEU A 250 16.30 4.29 8.02
N CYS A 251 17.54 3.85 8.05
CA CYS A 251 18.66 4.50 7.35
C CYS A 251 18.53 4.60 5.82
N ASN A 252 17.64 3.82 5.19
CA ASN A 252 17.35 3.88 3.75
C ASN A 252 15.99 4.54 3.46
N TRP A 253 15.33 5.08 4.47
CA TRP A 253 14.12 5.85 4.37
C TRP A 253 14.44 7.35 4.53
N PRO A 254 13.73 8.30 3.87
CA PRO A 254 12.65 8.07 2.90
C PRO A 254 13.16 7.60 1.54
N ALA A 255 12.24 7.03 0.73
CA ALA A 255 12.53 6.72 -0.66
C ALA A 255 12.65 8.00 -1.50
N ASN A 256 13.60 8.01 -2.45
CA ASN A 256 13.78 9.11 -3.39
C ASN A 256 12.68 9.11 -4.46
N ILE A 257 12.25 7.92 -4.89
CA ILE A 257 11.19 7.76 -5.90
C ILE A 257 10.30 6.56 -5.55
N HIS A 258 8.98 6.79 -5.59
CA HIS A 258 7.97 5.76 -5.72
C HIS A 258 7.40 5.80 -7.14
N VAL A 259 7.60 4.76 -7.93
CA VAL A 259 6.98 4.63 -9.26
C VAL A 259 5.70 3.83 -9.10
N ILE A 260 4.56 4.44 -9.39
CA ILE A 260 3.24 3.84 -9.11
C ILE A 260 2.29 3.98 -10.29
N GLY A 261 1.28 3.11 -10.34
CA GLY A 261 0.16 3.23 -11.27
C GLY A 261 -0.78 4.38 -10.90
N LYS A 262 -1.41 4.99 -11.88
CA LYS A 262 -2.36 6.10 -11.67
C LYS A 262 -3.54 5.71 -10.76
N ASP A 263 -3.95 4.46 -10.80
CA ASP A 263 -5.13 3.97 -10.10
C ASP A 263 -4.94 3.91 -8.57
N ILE A 264 -3.68 3.88 -8.12
CA ILE A 264 -3.28 3.85 -6.71
C ILE A 264 -2.65 5.17 -6.24
N LEU A 265 -2.72 6.21 -7.07
CA LEU A 265 -2.07 7.48 -6.80
C LEU A 265 -2.55 8.14 -5.50
N ARG A 266 -3.86 8.12 -5.21
CA ARG A 266 -4.42 8.72 -3.99
C ARG A 266 -3.89 8.06 -2.72
N PHE A 267 -3.75 6.74 -2.74
CA PHE A 267 -3.22 5.99 -1.60
C PHE A 267 -1.78 6.39 -1.29
N HIS A 268 -0.97 6.63 -2.32
CA HIS A 268 0.44 7.02 -2.14
C HIS A 268 0.62 8.51 -1.86
N ALA A 269 -0.07 9.38 -2.62
CA ALA A 269 0.12 10.82 -2.53
C ALA A 269 -0.70 11.50 -1.42
N VAL A 270 -1.63 10.79 -0.77
CA VAL A 270 -2.46 11.34 0.31
C VAL A 270 -2.39 10.44 1.55
N TYR A 271 -2.91 9.21 1.51
CA TYR A 271 -2.99 8.33 2.68
C TYR A 271 -1.61 7.97 3.22
N TRP A 272 -0.71 7.52 2.34
CA TRP A 272 0.66 7.18 2.69
C TRP A 272 1.41 8.37 3.30
N LEU A 273 1.36 9.53 2.66
CA LEU A 273 2.05 10.73 3.14
C LEU A 273 1.55 11.19 4.51
N SER A 274 0.25 11.08 4.80
CA SER A 274 -0.28 11.40 6.13
C SER A 274 0.20 10.40 7.19
N LEU A 275 0.23 9.11 6.87
CA LEU A 275 0.68 8.06 7.78
C LEU A 275 2.17 8.24 8.16
N ILE A 276 3.04 8.54 7.20
CA ILE A 276 4.49 8.69 7.46
C ILE A 276 4.87 9.99 8.18
N HIS A 277 3.97 10.96 8.28
CA HIS A 277 4.19 12.17 9.08
C HIS A 277 3.91 11.97 10.58
N ILE A 278 3.44 10.81 10.95
CA ILE A 278 3.27 10.39 12.33
C ILE A 278 4.57 9.82 12.86
#